data_b6abbc6b260c02013d553c1c7e4c0ec4
#
_entry.id   b6abbc6b260c02013d553c1c7e4c0ec4
#
_cell.length_a   1.000
_cell.length_b   1.000
_cell.length_c   1.000
_cell.angle_alpha   90.00
_cell.angle_beta   90.00
_cell.angle_gamma   90.00
#
_symmetry.space_group_name_H-M   'P 1'
#
loop_
_entity.id
_entity.type
_entity.pdbx_description
1 polymer ?
#
loop_
_entity_poly.entity_id
_entity_poly.type
_entity_poly.pdbx_seq_one_letter_code
_entity_poly.pdbx_strand_id
1 'polypeptide(L)'
;AGIDLKAACFKGEGMDESSVIQAAIYTHSLAILRTLETEGVQADVFAGLSLGEYTALAASGVLMDAQGASIVRRRGAIMDGAVPPGTGGMLSVVGLTMEQVEAAIAPFSNVFVANHLSETQMTLGGLLGELAEAKAALEAAGARMAVMLAMKGPSHCPLLDQAAERFSCELAGEIFGEPCSIVYSNALGAPYPIGADYRALLCAQMNTRVRWHDCVEDLLSRGVTRFVEIGPGGVLTKMLKRRVGREIQLFSVQDAASLEAFLRANSEENA
;
A
#
# COMPACT_ATOMS: atom_id res chain seq x y z
N ALA A 1 -19.06 -2.38 10.14
CA ALA A 1 -17.81 -1.78 10.62
C ALA A 1 -18.02 -0.63 11.63
N GLY A 2 -19.29 -0.20 11.89
CA GLY A 2 -19.61 0.89 12.82
C GLY A 2 -19.17 2.27 12.35
N ILE A 3 -18.94 2.45 11.05
CA ILE A 3 -18.63 3.72 10.39
C ILE A 3 -19.68 3.94 9.29
N ASP A 4 -20.13 5.17 9.09
CA ASP A 4 -20.90 5.56 7.90
C ASP A 4 -19.94 5.80 6.73
N LEU A 5 -19.66 4.71 5.99
CA LEU A 5 -18.76 4.75 4.84
C LEU A 5 -19.31 5.62 3.71
N LYS A 6 -20.65 5.80 3.59
CA LYS A 6 -21.21 6.74 2.60
C LYS A 6 -20.89 8.18 2.98
N ALA A 7 -21.07 8.54 4.24
CA ALA A 7 -20.70 9.88 4.71
C ALA A 7 -19.18 10.13 4.56
N ALA A 8 -18.34 9.15 4.88
CA ALA A 8 -16.90 9.25 4.66
C ALA A 8 -16.55 9.45 3.18
N CYS A 9 -17.03 8.58 2.28
CA CYS A 9 -16.68 8.63 0.86
C CYS A 9 -17.26 9.83 0.10
N PHE A 10 -18.49 10.27 0.43
CA PHE A 10 -19.19 11.31 -0.34
C PHE A 10 -19.19 12.70 0.31
N LYS A 11 -18.97 12.78 1.64
CA LYS A 11 -18.96 14.04 2.37
C LYS A 11 -17.62 14.34 3.06
N GLY A 12 -16.68 13.38 3.08
CA GLY A 12 -15.38 13.52 3.75
C GLY A 12 -15.46 13.44 5.28
N GLU A 13 -16.54 12.93 5.84
CA GLU A 13 -16.70 12.83 7.30
C GLU A 13 -15.73 11.80 7.89
N GLY A 14 -14.96 12.19 8.91
CA GLY A 14 -13.97 11.35 9.57
C GLY A 14 -12.71 11.03 8.74
N MET A 15 -12.51 11.70 7.60
CA MET A 15 -11.33 11.48 6.73
C MET A 15 -10.03 12.04 7.32
N ASP A 16 -10.02 12.42 8.56
CA ASP A 16 -8.84 12.71 9.37
C ASP A 16 -8.39 11.51 10.23
N GLU A 17 -9.20 10.44 10.32
CA GLU A 17 -8.88 9.22 11.05
C GLU A 17 -8.41 8.11 10.10
N SER A 18 -7.24 7.49 10.36
CA SER A 18 -6.73 6.39 9.54
C SER A 18 -7.67 5.19 9.50
N SER A 19 -8.44 4.95 10.56
CA SER A 19 -9.49 3.93 10.63
C SER A 19 -10.57 4.13 9.57
N VAL A 20 -10.99 5.37 9.36
CA VAL A 20 -12.00 5.76 8.36
C VAL A 20 -11.40 5.77 6.97
N ILE A 21 -10.23 6.41 6.80
CA ILE A 21 -9.52 6.48 5.50
C ILE A 21 -9.28 5.08 4.94
N GLN A 22 -8.72 4.16 5.75
CA GLN A 22 -8.40 2.82 5.28
C GLN A 22 -9.67 2.03 4.89
N ALA A 23 -10.72 2.10 5.70
CA ALA A 23 -11.99 1.45 5.38
C ALA A 23 -12.67 2.03 4.13
N ALA A 24 -12.60 3.36 3.93
CA ALA A 24 -13.16 4.03 2.77
C ALA A 24 -12.43 3.65 1.48
N ILE A 25 -11.09 3.71 1.45
CA ILE A 25 -10.28 3.33 0.28
C ILE A 25 -10.46 1.85 -0.05
N TYR A 26 -10.42 0.97 0.95
CA TYR A 26 -10.67 -0.47 0.77
C TYR A 26 -12.03 -0.73 0.14
N THR A 27 -13.10 -0.15 0.70
CA THR A 27 -14.46 -0.36 0.21
C THR A 27 -14.66 0.21 -1.20
N HIS A 28 -14.09 1.38 -1.49
CA HIS A 28 -14.12 1.97 -2.82
C HIS A 28 -13.41 1.08 -3.86
N SER A 29 -12.20 0.60 -3.54
CA SER A 29 -11.46 -0.29 -4.44
C SER A 29 -12.19 -1.61 -4.68
N LEU A 30 -12.81 -2.20 -3.64
CA LEU A 30 -13.62 -3.41 -3.80
C LEU A 30 -14.88 -3.16 -4.64
N ALA A 31 -15.54 -2.01 -4.50
CA ALA A 31 -16.71 -1.70 -5.33
C ALA A 31 -16.33 -1.69 -6.82
N ILE A 32 -15.19 -1.09 -7.17
CA ILE A 32 -14.65 -1.13 -8.54
C ILE A 32 -14.35 -2.56 -8.96
N LEU A 33 -13.64 -3.33 -8.13
CA LEU A 33 -13.28 -4.72 -8.41
C LEU A 33 -14.51 -5.57 -8.71
N ARG A 34 -15.51 -5.54 -7.82
CA ARG A 34 -16.74 -6.35 -7.99
C ARG A 34 -17.54 -5.95 -9.23
N THR A 35 -17.48 -4.68 -9.63
CA THR A 35 -18.07 -4.24 -10.90
C THR A 35 -17.28 -4.81 -12.08
N LEU A 36 -15.93 -4.74 -12.07
CA LEU A 36 -15.10 -5.32 -13.12
C LEU A 36 -15.32 -6.83 -13.28
N GLU A 37 -15.43 -7.56 -12.17
CA GLU A 37 -15.74 -9.00 -12.17
C GLU A 37 -17.13 -9.29 -12.79
N THR A 38 -18.14 -8.45 -12.51
CA THR A 38 -19.48 -8.59 -13.09
C THR A 38 -19.45 -8.36 -14.61
N GLU A 39 -18.54 -7.50 -15.08
CA GLU A 39 -18.29 -7.26 -16.51
C GLU A 39 -17.36 -8.29 -17.15
N GLY A 40 -17.02 -9.38 -16.43
CA GLY A 40 -16.21 -10.49 -16.93
C GLY A 40 -14.71 -10.22 -16.96
N VAL A 41 -14.22 -9.14 -16.36
CA VAL A 41 -12.79 -8.85 -16.25
C VAL A 41 -12.17 -9.77 -15.20
N GLN A 42 -11.11 -10.48 -15.60
CA GLN A 42 -10.36 -11.37 -14.73
C GLN A 42 -8.91 -10.88 -14.60
N ALA A 43 -8.26 -11.24 -13.49
CA ALA A 43 -6.87 -10.95 -13.25
C ALA A 43 -6.11 -12.22 -12.82
N ASP A 44 -4.91 -12.41 -13.36
CA ASP A 44 -4.04 -13.55 -13.05
C ASP A 44 -3.32 -13.36 -11.71
N VAL A 45 -3.12 -12.10 -11.30
CA VAL A 45 -2.32 -11.74 -10.12
C VAL A 45 -2.84 -10.47 -9.48
N PHE A 46 -2.79 -10.44 -8.15
CA PHE A 46 -3.15 -9.30 -7.34
C PHE A 46 -1.95 -8.78 -6.54
N ALA A 47 -1.78 -7.47 -6.54
CA ALA A 47 -0.79 -6.80 -5.71
C ALA A 47 -1.37 -5.47 -5.20
N GLY A 48 -0.89 -4.99 -4.08
CA GLY A 48 -1.32 -3.71 -3.54
C GLY A 48 -0.30 -3.15 -2.56
N LEU A 49 -0.14 -1.83 -2.56
CA LEU A 49 0.77 -1.13 -1.67
C LEU A 49 0.11 -0.93 -0.30
N SER A 50 0.72 -1.41 0.77
CA SER A 50 0.29 -1.24 2.16
C SER A 50 -1.19 -1.63 2.37
N LEU A 51 -2.11 -0.67 2.43
CA LEU A 51 -3.55 -0.91 2.51
C LEU A 51 -4.05 -1.74 1.31
N GLY A 52 -3.52 -1.51 0.13
CA GLY A 52 -3.90 -2.22 -1.09
C GLY A 52 -3.67 -3.73 -1.03
N GLU A 53 -2.72 -4.22 -0.21
CA GLU A 53 -2.51 -5.65 0.00
C GLU A 53 -3.75 -6.34 0.58
N TYR A 54 -4.50 -5.67 1.46
CA TYR A 54 -5.77 -6.20 2.00
C TYR A 54 -6.85 -6.29 0.92
N THR A 55 -6.89 -5.32 -0.01
CA THR A 55 -7.78 -5.38 -1.17
C THR A 55 -7.38 -6.53 -2.10
N ALA A 56 -6.09 -6.74 -2.33
CA ALA A 56 -5.56 -7.86 -3.11
C ALA A 56 -5.90 -9.22 -2.48
N LEU A 57 -5.81 -9.34 -1.16
CA LEU A 57 -6.23 -10.55 -0.43
C LEU A 57 -7.74 -10.80 -0.54
N ALA A 58 -8.57 -9.76 -0.51
CA ALA A 58 -10.00 -9.90 -0.73
C ALA A 58 -10.34 -10.26 -2.18
N ALA A 59 -9.61 -9.69 -3.15
CA ALA A 59 -9.74 -10.01 -4.56
C ALA A 59 -9.45 -11.49 -4.85
N SER A 60 -8.48 -12.07 -4.17
CA SER A 60 -8.11 -13.48 -4.32
C SER A 60 -8.95 -14.46 -3.48
N GLY A 61 -9.91 -13.97 -2.67
CA GLY A 61 -10.75 -14.80 -1.80
C GLY A 61 -10.13 -15.18 -0.45
N VAL A 62 -8.93 -14.70 -0.13
CA VAL A 62 -8.30 -14.92 1.20
C VAL A 62 -9.06 -14.21 2.30
N LEU A 63 -9.61 -13.01 2.02
CA LEU A 63 -10.46 -12.27 2.93
C LEU A 63 -11.87 -12.13 2.34
N MET A 64 -12.89 -12.27 3.18
CA MET A 64 -14.24 -11.83 2.83
C MET A 64 -14.28 -10.29 2.83
N ASP A 65 -15.10 -9.68 1.96
CA ASP A 65 -15.19 -8.22 1.78
C ASP A 65 -15.46 -7.49 3.11
N ALA A 66 -16.46 -7.94 3.86
CA ALA A 66 -16.82 -7.35 5.16
C ALA A 66 -15.74 -7.57 6.24
N GLN A 67 -15.07 -8.72 6.22
CA GLN A 67 -13.98 -9.05 7.10
C GLN A 67 -12.79 -8.11 6.86
N GLY A 68 -12.36 -7.97 5.60
CA GLY A 68 -11.27 -7.07 5.25
C GLY A 68 -11.57 -5.61 5.63
N ALA A 69 -12.81 -5.11 5.41
CA ALA A 69 -13.22 -3.78 5.85
C ALA A 69 -13.09 -3.59 7.37
N SER A 70 -13.44 -4.62 8.16
CA SER A 70 -13.27 -4.61 9.61
C SER A 70 -11.78 -4.61 10.02
N ILE A 71 -10.97 -5.44 9.36
CA ILE A 71 -9.53 -5.56 9.62
C ILE A 71 -8.82 -4.23 9.33
N VAL A 72 -9.02 -3.62 8.15
CA VAL A 72 -8.31 -2.38 7.80
C VAL A 72 -8.74 -1.19 8.68
N ARG A 73 -9.98 -1.18 9.15
CA ARG A 73 -10.44 -0.19 10.14
C ARG A 73 -9.67 -0.32 11.45
N ARG A 74 -9.58 -1.54 12.02
CA ARG A 74 -8.81 -1.80 13.26
C ARG A 74 -7.33 -1.50 13.07
N ARG A 75 -6.76 -1.89 11.92
CA ARG A 75 -5.39 -1.57 11.52
C ARG A 75 -5.14 -0.05 11.56
N GLY A 76 -6.00 0.75 10.93
CA GLY A 76 -5.88 2.20 10.93
C GLY A 76 -5.91 2.81 12.32
N ALA A 77 -6.85 2.38 13.18
CA ALA A 77 -6.93 2.83 14.56
C ALA A 77 -5.67 2.49 15.39
N ILE A 78 -5.12 1.29 15.19
CA ILE A 78 -3.88 0.85 15.87
C ILE A 78 -2.69 1.67 15.39
N MET A 79 -2.59 1.95 14.09
CA MET A 79 -1.48 2.74 13.51
C MET A 79 -1.51 4.19 14.02
N ASP A 80 -2.68 4.83 14.13
CA ASP A 80 -2.81 6.19 14.69
C ASP A 80 -2.32 6.28 16.12
N GLY A 81 -2.40 5.19 16.88
CA GLY A 81 -1.92 5.11 18.26
C GLY A 81 -0.51 4.51 18.44
N ALA A 82 0.26 4.31 17.36
CA ALA A 82 1.56 3.64 17.43
C ALA A 82 2.63 4.46 18.14
N VAL A 83 2.61 5.77 17.98
CA VAL A 83 3.48 6.73 18.67
C VAL A 83 2.66 7.88 19.25
N PRO A 84 3.16 8.62 20.25
CA PRO A 84 2.47 9.80 20.75
C PRO A 84 2.16 10.80 19.62
N PRO A 85 0.98 11.43 19.62
CA PRO A 85 0.61 12.40 18.58
C PRO A 85 1.66 13.52 18.43
N GLY A 86 2.01 13.83 17.19
CA GLY A 86 2.96 14.89 16.89
C GLY A 86 4.45 14.55 17.15
N THR A 87 4.78 13.27 17.43
CA THR A 87 6.18 12.87 17.66
C THR A 87 6.79 12.13 16.48
N GLY A 88 5.98 11.47 15.66
CA GLY A 88 6.44 10.71 14.50
C GLY A 88 5.89 11.25 13.18
N GLY A 89 6.47 10.81 12.07
CA GLY A 89 6.06 11.25 10.74
C GLY A 89 6.66 10.41 9.63
N MET A 90 6.44 10.87 8.40
CA MET A 90 6.94 10.28 7.18
C MET A 90 7.65 11.32 6.31
N LEU A 91 8.71 10.90 5.62
CA LEU A 91 9.49 11.73 4.69
C LEU A 91 9.58 11.02 3.34
N SER A 92 9.16 11.68 2.27
CA SER A 92 9.34 11.18 0.89
C SER A 92 10.70 11.62 0.35
N VAL A 93 11.43 10.68 -0.24
CA VAL A 93 12.76 10.91 -0.84
C VAL A 93 12.75 10.43 -2.28
N VAL A 94 13.28 11.25 -3.19
CA VAL A 94 13.41 10.92 -4.62
C VAL A 94 14.79 11.31 -5.13
N GLY A 95 15.39 10.43 -5.93
CA GLY A 95 16.64 10.70 -6.65
C GLY A 95 17.88 10.09 -6.01
N LEU A 96 17.73 9.27 -4.98
CA LEU A 96 18.81 8.49 -4.36
C LEU A 96 18.50 7.00 -4.46
N THR A 97 19.52 6.17 -4.61
CA THR A 97 19.40 4.71 -4.50
C THR A 97 19.19 4.29 -3.05
N MET A 98 18.82 3.02 -2.83
CA MET A 98 18.64 2.46 -1.48
C MET A 98 19.92 2.60 -0.65
N GLU A 99 21.07 2.25 -1.21
CA GLU A 99 22.38 2.33 -0.54
C GLU A 99 22.71 3.77 -0.13
N GLN A 100 22.43 4.74 -1.00
CA GLN A 100 22.66 6.16 -0.70
C GLN A 100 21.73 6.65 0.42
N VAL A 101 20.46 6.24 0.40
CA VAL A 101 19.50 6.58 1.47
C VAL A 101 19.94 5.94 2.79
N GLU A 102 20.23 4.63 2.81
CA GLU A 102 20.67 3.92 4.03
C GLU A 102 21.96 4.51 4.60
N ALA A 103 22.94 4.87 3.76
CA ALA A 103 24.16 5.56 4.19
C ALA A 103 23.86 6.94 4.81
N ALA A 104 22.97 7.73 4.20
CA ALA A 104 22.63 9.06 4.69
C ALA A 104 21.87 9.04 6.03
N ILE A 105 21.03 8.00 6.25
CA ILE A 105 20.26 7.88 7.49
C ILE A 105 20.95 7.05 8.56
N ALA A 106 22.09 6.41 8.29
CA ALA A 106 22.82 5.56 9.26
C ALA A 106 23.11 6.22 10.62
N PRO A 107 23.34 7.55 10.73
CA PRO A 107 23.53 8.21 12.03
C PRO A 107 22.26 8.33 12.89
N PHE A 108 21.07 8.09 12.35
CA PHE A 108 19.79 8.33 13.01
C PHE A 108 19.17 7.02 13.50
N SER A 109 18.99 6.87 14.79
CA SER A 109 18.51 5.63 15.41
C SER A 109 17.01 5.38 15.22
N ASN A 110 16.23 6.45 14.96
CA ASN A 110 14.77 6.39 14.84
C ASN A 110 14.28 6.88 13.47
N VAL A 111 15.09 6.68 12.42
CA VAL A 111 14.70 6.91 11.02
C VAL A 111 14.96 5.65 10.22
N PHE A 112 13.94 5.18 9.52
CA PHE A 112 13.93 3.90 8.82
C PHE A 112 13.35 4.04 7.42
N VAL A 113 13.80 3.23 6.46
CA VAL A 113 13.14 3.10 5.17
C VAL A 113 11.84 2.33 5.38
N ALA A 114 10.71 3.03 5.24
CA ALA A 114 9.37 2.50 5.43
C ALA A 114 8.80 1.88 4.14
N ASN A 115 9.00 2.53 2.99
CA ASN A 115 8.59 1.97 1.70
C ASN A 115 9.71 2.12 0.68
N HIS A 116 10.04 1.04 -0.01
CA HIS A 116 10.85 1.01 -1.21
C HIS A 116 9.90 1.01 -2.42
N LEU A 117 9.70 2.17 -3.03
CA LEU A 117 8.67 2.39 -4.06
C LEU A 117 9.18 2.17 -5.48
N SER A 118 10.44 2.56 -5.74
CA SER A 118 11.15 2.33 -7.00
C SER A 118 12.65 2.40 -6.75
N GLU A 119 13.46 2.15 -7.76
CA GLU A 119 14.93 2.22 -7.70
C GLU A 119 15.47 3.47 -6.99
N THR A 120 14.81 4.63 -7.18
CA THR A 120 15.25 5.92 -6.62
C THR A 120 14.15 6.69 -5.88
N GLN A 121 13.10 6.00 -5.44
CA GLN A 121 12.02 6.62 -4.67
C GLN A 121 11.69 5.77 -3.44
N MET A 122 11.82 6.38 -2.25
CA MET A 122 11.52 5.78 -0.96
C MET A 122 10.67 6.72 -0.11
N THR A 123 10.01 6.14 0.90
CA THR A 123 9.53 6.92 2.04
C THR A 123 10.21 6.44 3.30
N LEU A 124 10.54 7.36 4.18
CA LEU A 124 11.11 7.07 5.49
C LEU A 124 10.05 7.30 6.56
N GLY A 125 10.04 6.45 7.58
CA GLY A 125 9.26 6.62 8.80
C GLY A 125 10.21 6.89 9.98
N GLY A 126 9.82 7.77 10.90
CA GLY A 126 10.69 8.07 12.03
C GLY A 126 10.13 9.09 13.00
N LEU A 127 10.94 9.46 14.01
CA LEU A 127 10.64 10.57 14.91
C LEU A 127 10.90 11.90 14.20
N LEU A 128 10.02 12.89 14.39
CA LEU A 128 10.04 14.15 13.64
C LEU A 128 11.36 14.91 13.77
N GLY A 129 11.98 14.92 14.95
CA GLY A 129 13.28 15.58 15.16
C GLY A 129 14.37 14.98 14.27
N GLU A 130 14.53 13.65 14.34
CA GLU A 130 15.54 12.94 13.53
C GLU A 130 15.18 12.95 12.03
N LEU A 131 13.89 12.93 11.66
CA LEU A 131 13.46 13.06 10.25
C LEU A 131 13.83 14.43 9.65
N ALA A 132 13.80 15.50 10.45
CA ALA A 132 14.21 16.83 9.99
C ALA A 132 15.72 16.89 9.73
N GLU A 133 16.52 16.28 10.58
CA GLU A 133 17.99 16.17 10.40
C GLU A 133 18.32 15.23 9.23
N ALA A 134 17.66 14.07 9.14
CA ALA A 134 17.82 13.13 8.05
C ALA A 134 17.46 13.76 6.70
N LYS A 135 16.42 14.62 6.64
CA LYS A 135 16.08 15.39 5.45
C LYS A 135 17.26 16.21 4.95
N ALA A 136 17.92 16.94 5.85
CA ALA A 136 19.09 17.75 5.47
C ALA A 136 20.27 16.86 5.00
N ALA A 137 20.50 15.71 5.65
CA ALA A 137 21.54 14.75 5.23
C ALA A 137 21.25 14.17 3.84
N LEU A 138 19.99 13.83 3.54
CA LEU A 138 19.56 13.31 2.24
C LEU A 138 19.68 14.38 1.14
N GLU A 139 19.33 15.64 1.42
CA GLU A 139 19.54 16.76 0.51
C GLU A 139 21.03 16.97 0.21
N ALA A 140 21.88 16.90 1.23
CA ALA A 140 23.34 16.97 1.08
C ALA A 140 23.92 15.77 0.30
N ALA A 141 23.31 14.59 0.40
CA ALA A 141 23.65 13.40 -0.39
C ALA A 141 23.17 13.47 -1.85
N GLY A 142 22.45 14.52 -2.23
CA GLY A 142 22.01 14.76 -3.61
C GLY A 142 20.57 14.31 -3.91
N ALA A 143 19.71 14.15 -2.90
CA ALA A 143 18.30 13.90 -3.12
C ALA A 143 17.69 15.02 -3.99
N ARG A 144 17.02 14.63 -5.07
CA ARG A 144 16.29 15.58 -5.92
C ARG A 144 15.08 16.19 -5.19
N MET A 145 14.51 15.42 -4.26
CA MET A 145 13.39 15.85 -3.44
C MET A 145 13.43 15.11 -2.10
N ALA A 146 13.26 15.85 -1.01
CA ALA A 146 13.03 15.33 0.33
C ALA A 146 11.92 16.17 1.00
N VAL A 147 10.71 15.59 1.15
CA VAL A 147 9.52 16.33 1.60
C VAL A 147 8.80 15.58 2.70
N MET A 148 8.55 16.27 3.83
CA MET A 148 7.70 15.74 4.90
C MET A 148 6.28 15.53 4.39
N LEU A 149 5.72 14.36 4.66
CA LEU A 149 4.36 14.02 4.29
C LEU A 149 3.38 14.47 5.38
N ALA A 150 2.19 14.91 4.97
CA ALA A 150 1.10 15.27 5.88
C ALA A 150 0.43 14.01 6.45
N MET A 151 1.17 13.28 7.30
CA MET A 151 0.69 12.06 7.98
C MET A 151 0.79 12.23 9.50
N LYS A 152 -0.12 11.57 10.23
CA LYS A 152 -0.19 11.66 11.71
C LYS A 152 0.96 10.96 12.44
N GLY A 153 1.62 10.01 11.80
CA GLY A 153 2.67 9.20 12.41
C GLY A 153 3.49 8.42 11.38
N PRO A 154 4.49 7.67 11.84
CA PRO A 154 5.27 6.78 11.01
C PRO A 154 4.47 5.54 10.61
N SER A 155 4.92 4.84 9.58
CA SER A 155 4.38 3.57 9.13
C SER A 155 5.52 2.65 8.70
N HIS A 156 5.30 1.35 8.74
CA HIS A 156 6.18 0.34 8.16
C HIS A 156 7.63 0.41 8.66
N CYS A 157 7.81 0.62 9.94
CA CYS A 157 9.11 0.69 10.59
C CYS A 157 9.04 0.17 12.04
N PRO A 158 10.19 -0.12 12.70
CA PRO A 158 10.24 -0.67 14.05
C PRO A 158 9.53 0.15 15.13
N LEU A 159 9.27 1.43 14.91
CA LEU A 159 8.45 2.23 15.84
C LEU A 159 7.01 1.71 15.97
N LEU A 160 6.57 0.81 15.09
CA LEU A 160 5.27 0.16 15.11
C LEU A 160 5.30 -1.25 15.72
N ASP A 161 6.38 -1.71 16.36
CA ASP A 161 6.48 -3.08 16.89
C ASP A 161 5.34 -3.39 17.86
N GLN A 162 5.07 -2.53 18.84
CA GLN A 162 3.96 -2.72 19.78
C GLN A 162 2.59 -2.63 19.08
N ALA A 163 2.46 -1.84 18.03
CA ALA A 163 1.26 -1.76 17.22
C ALA A 163 1.04 -3.06 16.43
N ALA A 164 2.10 -3.65 15.88
CA ALA A 164 2.06 -4.93 15.19
C ALA A 164 1.68 -6.08 16.14
N GLU A 165 2.19 -6.10 17.37
CA GLU A 165 1.79 -7.05 18.40
C GLU A 165 0.30 -6.94 18.73
N ARG A 166 -0.21 -5.73 18.95
CA ARG A 166 -1.64 -5.49 19.18
C ARG A 166 -2.49 -5.94 17.98
N PHE A 167 -2.04 -5.64 16.77
CA PHE A 167 -2.72 -6.06 15.56
C PHE A 167 -2.73 -7.59 15.41
N SER A 168 -1.66 -8.27 15.80
CA SER A 168 -1.62 -9.74 15.85
C SER A 168 -2.70 -10.32 16.79
N CYS A 169 -2.95 -9.68 17.92
CA CYS A 169 -4.05 -10.10 18.81
C CYS A 169 -5.42 -9.89 18.16
N GLU A 170 -5.61 -8.76 17.45
CA GLU A 170 -6.84 -8.48 16.71
C GLU A 170 -7.10 -9.48 15.57
N LEU A 171 -6.05 -10.04 14.97
CA LEU A 171 -6.15 -11.04 13.91
C LEU A 171 -6.29 -12.48 14.44
N ALA A 172 -6.19 -12.72 15.75
CA ALA A 172 -6.13 -14.07 16.32
C ALA A 172 -7.36 -14.95 16.01
N GLY A 173 -8.53 -14.33 15.86
CA GLY A 173 -9.78 -15.01 15.53
C GLY A 173 -10.19 -14.94 14.07
N GLU A 174 -9.38 -14.33 13.21
CA GLU A 174 -9.69 -14.19 11.79
C GLU A 174 -9.36 -15.48 11.04
N ILE A 175 -10.24 -15.86 10.12
CA ILE A 175 -10.05 -17.01 9.24
C ILE A 175 -9.64 -16.48 7.87
N PHE A 176 -8.52 -16.95 7.39
CA PHE A 176 -8.00 -16.64 6.04
C PHE A 176 -8.31 -17.83 5.13
N GLY A 177 -8.91 -17.54 3.96
CA GLY A 177 -9.20 -18.53 2.93
C GLY A 177 -7.97 -18.87 2.08
N GLU A 178 -8.16 -19.82 1.16
CA GLU A 178 -7.15 -20.13 0.14
C GLU A 178 -7.29 -19.14 -1.03
N PRO A 179 -6.18 -18.63 -1.56
CA PRO A 179 -6.22 -17.70 -2.69
C PRO A 179 -6.59 -18.42 -4.00
N CYS A 180 -7.50 -17.85 -4.78
CA CYS A 180 -7.81 -18.35 -6.13
C CYS A 180 -6.83 -17.84 -7.20
N SER A 181 -5.96 -16.90 -6.86
CA SER A 181 -4.95 -16.28 -7.74
C SER A 181 -3.70 -15.90 -6.95
N ILE A 182 -2.61 -15.62 -7.66
CA ILE A 182 -1.36 -15.17 -7.04
C ILE A 182 -1.59 -13.81 -6.34
N VAL A 183 -1.14 -13.68 -5.10
CA VAL A 183 -1.14 -12.42 -4.34
C VAL A 183 0.27 -12.11 -3.87
N TYR A 184 0.68 -10.84 -3.95
CA TYR A 184 1.99 -10.38 -3.50
C TYR A 184 1.94 -9.85 -2.07
N SER A 185 2.95 -10.24 -1.27
CA SER A 185 3.18 -9.74 0.07
C SER A 185 4.16 -8.57 0.06
N ASN A 186 3.79 -7.47 0.68
CA ASN A 186 4.67 -6.29 0.83
C ASN A 186 5.88 -6.57 1.74
N ALA A 187 5.69 -7.40 2.77
CA ALA A 187 6.76 -7.77 3.69
C ALA A 187 7.82 -8.66 3.01
N LEU A 188 7.39 -9.55 2.12
CA LEU A 188 8.28 -10.45 1.38
C LEU A 188 8.85 -9.78 0.12
N GLY A 189 8.14 -8.84 -0.51
CA GLY A 189 8.44 -8.33 -1.85
C GLY A 189 8.26 -9.37 -2.94
N ALA A 190 7.41 -10.38 -2.71
CA ALA A 190 7.23 -11.58 -3.52
C ALA A 190 5.81 -12.15 -3.31
N PRO A 191 5.36 -13.12 -4.12
CA PRO A 191 4.10 -13.81 -3.88
C PRO A 191 4.03 -14.44 -2.49
N TYR A 192 2.83 -14.47 -1.91
CA TYR A 192 2.58 -15.29 -0.73
C TYR A 192 2.88 -16.75 -1.03
N PRO A 193 3.66 -17.46 -0.19
CA PRO A 193 3.89 -18.88 -0.36
C PRO A 193 2.60 -19.69 -0.11
N ILE A 194 2.54 -20.89 -0.67
CA ILE A 194 1.45 -21.84 -0.38
C ILE A 194 1.46 -22.13 1.13
N GLY A 195 0.30 -22.06 1.78
CA GLY A 195 0.17 -22.26 3.22
C GLY A 195 0.73 -21.12 4.06
N ALA A 196 0.78 -19.91 3.51
CA ALA A 196 1.30 -18.72 4.20
C ALA A 196 0.59 -18.46 5.53
N ASP A 197 1.35 -18.07 6.53
CA ASP A 197 0.79 -17.46 7.73
C ASP A 197 0.46 -15.98 7.44
N TYR A 198 -0.76 -15.75 6.92
CA TYR A 198 -1.25 -14.41 6.59
C TYR A 198 -1.21 -13.48 7.81
N ARG A 199 -1.54 -13.97 8.99
CA ARG A 199 -1.50 -13.18 10.22
C ARG A 199 -0.09 -12.68 10.51
N ALA A 200 0.90 -13.56 10.49
CA ALA A 200 2.29 -13.19 10.73
C ALA A 200 2.80 -12.19 9.67
N LEU A 201 2.50 -12.42 8.38
CA LEU A 201 2.96 -11.55 7.30
C LEU A 201 2.27 -10.19 7.30
N LEU A 202 0.97 -10.09 7.62
CA LEU A 202 0.27 -8.82 7.75
C LEU A 202 0.72 -8.02 8.99
N CYS A 203 1.12 -8.69 10.07
CA CYS A 203 1.75 -8.03 11.21
C CYS A 203 3.15 -7.51 10.85
N ALA A 204 3.96 -8.34 10.17
CA ALA A 204 5.27 -7.93 9.67
C ALA A 204 5.17 -6.75 8.68
N GLN A 205 4.14 -6.72 7.83
CA GLN A 205 3.89 -5.58 6.94
C GLN A 205 3.74 -4.25 7.70
N MET A 206 3.21 -4.29 8.94
CA MET A 206 2.96 -3.07 9.71
C MET A 206 4.25 -2.41 10.22
N ASN A 207 5.24 -3.21 10.63
CA ASN A 207 6.47 -2.75 11.30
C ASN A 207 7.76 -2.96 10.50
N THR A 208 7.67 -3.50 9.27
CA THR A 208 8.80 -3.68 8.37
C THR A 208 8.60 -2.93 7.06
N ARG A 209 9.69 -2.69 6.34
CA ARG A 209 9.70 -2.01 5.05
C ARG A 209 8.76 -2.69 4.03
N VAL A 210 7.88 -1.91 3.42
CA VAL A 210 7.11 -2.33 2.24
C VAL A 210 8.04 -2.42 1.04
N ARG A 211 8.17 -3.62 0.48
CA ARG A 211 9.06 -3.96 -0.64
C ARG A 211 8.32 -3.87 -1.98
N TRP A 212 7.67 -2.72 -2.23
CA TRP A 212 6.85 -2.53 -3.44
C TRP A 212 7.66 -2.60 -4.73
N HIS A 213 8.88 -2.03 -4.71
CA HIS A 213 9.80 -2.13 -5.84
C HIS A 213 10.05 -3.59 -6.23
N ASP A 214 10.34 -4.44 -5.26
CA ASP A 214 10.62 -5.86 -5.48
C ASP A 214 9.39 -6.60 -6.03
N CYS A 215 8.18 -6.27 -5.53
CA CYS A 215 6.93 -6.81 -6.09
C CYS A 215 6.76 -6.44 -7.57
N VAL A 216 7.03 -5.20 -7.94
CA VAL A 216 6.92 -4.73 -9.32
C VAL A 216 7.97 -5.39 -10.23
N GLU A 217 9.22 -5.49 -9.77
CA GLU A 217 10.29 -6.13 -10.55
C GLU A 217 10.00 -7.62 -10.79
N ASP A 218 9.50 -8.35 -9.77
CA ASP A 218 9.11 -9.76 -9.95
C ASP A 218 7.91 -9.89 -10.91
N LEU A 219 6.89 -9.02 -10.83
CA LEU A 219 5.77 -9.01 -11.78
C LEU A 219 6.24 -8.80 -13.22
N LEU A 220 7.11 -7.83 -13.45
CA LEU A 220 7.67 -7.55 -14.78
C LEU A 220 8.54 -8.71 -15.28
N SER A 221 9.35 -9.32 -14.41
CA SER A 221 10.19 -10.47 -14.75
C SER A 221 9.38 -11.71 -15.14
N ARG A 222 8.17 -11.86 -14.59
CA ARG A 222 7.20 -12.92 -14.94
C ARG A 222 6.42 -12.63 -16.22
N GLY A 223 6.68 -11.51 -16.88
CA GLY A 223 6.05 -11.15 -18.15
C GLY A 223 4.67 -10.52 -18.00
N VAL A 224 4.33 -9.95 -16.85
CA VAL A 224 3.10 -9.16 -16.68
C VAL A 224 3.23 -7.89 -17.52
N THR A 225 2.35 -7.74 -18.51
CA THR A 225 2.37 -6.62 -19.47
C THR A 225 1.18 -5.68 -19.31
N ARG A 226 0.20 -6.03 -18.47
CA ARG A 226 -1.01 -5.24 -18.27
C ARG A 226 -1.27 -5.03 -16.78
N PHE A 227 -1.35 -3.76 -16.37
CA PHE A 227 -1.61 -3.36 -14.99
C PHE A 227 -2.87 -2.50 -14.94
N VAL A 228 -3.77 -2.85 -14.03
CA VAL A 228 -5.01 -2.10 -13.77
C VAL A 228 -5.01 -1.71 -12.30
N GLU A 229 -4.72 -0.44 -12.02
CA GLU A 229 -4.85 0.12 -10.68
C GLU A 229 -6.31 0.44 -10.40
N ILE A 230 -6.87 -0.12 -9.34
CA ILE A 230 -8.22 0.17 -8.87
C ILE A 230 -8.18 0.95 -7.56
N GLY A 231 -9.01 1.98 -7.45
CA GLY A 231 -9.07 2.83 -6.26
C GLY A 231 -8.66 4.28 -6.53
N PRO A 232 -8.69 5.16 -5.53
CA PRO A 232 -8.53 6.59 -5.73
C PRO A 232 -7.07 6.98 -5.97
N GLY A 233 -6.84 7.94 -6.87
CA GLY A 233 -5.59 8.70 -7.01
C GLY A 233 -4.65 8.29 -8.13
N GLY A 234 -4.68 7.04 -8.63
CA GLY A 234 -3.81 6.59 -9.73
C GLY A 234 -2.31 6.75 -9.43
N VAL A 235 -1.92 6.50 -8.18
CA VAL A 235 -0.54 6.76 -7.69
C VAL A 235 0.42 5.70 -8.20
N LEU A 236 0.02 4.42 -8.15
CA LEU A 236 0.85 3.29 -8.56
C LEU A 236 1.08 3.31 -10.07
N THR A 237 0.03 3.56 -10.84
CA THR A 237 0.11 3.74 -12.30
C THR A 237 1.06 4.88 -12.68
N LYS A 238 0.98 6.03 -11.99
CA LYS A 238 1.90 7.16 -12.25
C LYS A 238 3.35 6.83 -11.91
N MET A 239 3.59 6.04 -10.86
CA MET A 239 4.93 5.57 -10.52
C MET A 239 5.45 4.59 -11.57
N LEU A 240 4.64 3.59 -11.91
CA LEU A 240 5.01 2.56 -12.88
C LEU A 240 5.27 3.14 -14.27
N LYS A 241 4.49 4.13 -14.72
CA LYS A 241 4.66 4.83 -16.00
C LYS A 241 6.05 5.47 -16.19
N ARG A 242 6.72 5.81 -15.09
CA ARG A 242 8.09 6.38 -15.14
C ARG A 242 9.16 5.30 -15.30
N ARG A 243 8.81 4.04 -15.03
CA ARG A 243 9.72 2.88 -15.01
C ARG A 243 9.64 2.03 -16.29
N VAL A 244 8.44 1.88 -16.87
CA VAL A 244 8.18 0.94 -17.96
C VAL A 244 8.06 1.61 -19.31
N GLY A 245 8.32 0.85 -20.37
CA GLY A 245 8.13 1.26 -21.76
C GLY A 245 6.68 1.17 -22.23
N ARG A 246 6.48 1.42 -23.54
CA ARG A 246 5.14 1.44 -24.14
C ARG A 246 4.54 0.04 -24.32
N GLU A 247 5.33 -0.99 -24.16
CA GLU A 247 4.93 -2.40 -24.22
C GLU A 247 4.10 -2.81 -23.00
N ILE A 248 4.13 -2.03 -21.93
CA ILE A 248 3.35 -2.25 -20.71
C ILE A 248 2.11 -1.37 -20.74
N GLN A 249 0.95 -1.99 -20.68
CA GLN A 249 -0.34 -1.31 -20.64
C GLN A 249 -0.67 -0.93 -19.18
N LEU A 250 -1.02 0.33 -18.98
CA LEU A 250 -1.31 0.89 -17.67
C LEU A 250 -2.69 1.54 -17.66
N PHE A 251 -3.56 1.04 -16.80
CA PHE A 251 -4.90 1.60 -16.58
C PHE A 251 -5.07 2.03 -15.13
N SER A 252 -5.87 3.07 -14.92
CA SER A 252 -6.27 3.50 -13.58
C SER A 252 -7.78 3.70 -13.55
N VAL A 253 -8.46 2.91 -12.74
CA VAL A 253 -9.92 2.91 -12.58
C VAL A 253 -10.24 3.40 -11.18
N GLN A 254 -10.75 4.63 -11.09
CA GLN A 254 -10.98 5.32 -9.83
C GLN A 254 -12.39 5.90 -9.66
N ASP A 255 -13.20 5.88 -10.72
CA ASP A 255 -14.56 6.39 -10.77
C ASP A 255 -15.34 5.75 -11.94
N ALA A 256 -16.62 6.09 -12.08
CA ALA A 256 -17.47 5.54 -13.13
C ALA A 256 -16.95 5.88 -14.54
N ALA A 257 -16.43 7.08 -14.76
CA ALA A 257 -15.94 7.51 -16.07
C ALA A 257 -14.69 6.73 -16.50
N SER A 258 -13.73 6.54 -15.59
CA SER A 258 -12.53 5.73 -15.85
C SER A 258 -12.84 4.24 -15.96
N LEU A 259 -13.84 3.74 -15.24
CA LEU A 259 -14.34 2.37 -15.39
C LEU A 259 -14.93 2.14 -16.80
N GLU A 260 -15.82 3.00 -17.25
CA GLU A 260 -16.38 2.91 -18.61
C GLU A 260 -15.30 3.01 -19.70
N ALA A 261 -14.32 3.88 -19.52
CA ALA A 261 -13.19 4.02 -20.44
C ALA A 261 -12.35 2.74 -20.50
N PHE A 262 -12.07 2.13 -19.35
CA PHE A 262 -11.34 0.87 -19.26
C PHE A 262 -12.13 -0.27 -19.92
N LEU A 263 -13.43 -0.42 -19.64
CA LEU A 263 -14.25 -1.48 -20.22
C LEU A 263 -14.34 -1.39 -21.75
N ARG A 264 -14.45 -0.17 -22.31
CA ARG A 264 -14.37 0.04 -23.77
C ARG A 264 -13.06 -0.45 -24.36
N ALA A 265 -11.93 -0.01 -23.78
CA ALA A 265 -10.60 -0.43 -24.24
C ALA A 265 -10.41 -1.95 -24.12
N ASN A 266 -10.91 -2.56 -23.04
CA ASN A 266 -10.86 -4.01 -22.82
C ASN A 266 -11.68 -4.80 -23.85
N SER A 267 -12.82 -4.28 -24.29
CA SER A 267 -13.67 -4.93 -25.29
C SER A 267 -13.06 -4.87 -26.70
N GLU A 268 -12.41 -3.76 -27.04
CA GLU A 268 -11.74 -3.57 -28.35
C GLU A 268 -10.52 -4.49 -28.53
N GLU A 269 -9.84 -4.86 -27.45
CA GLU A 269 -8.70 -5.79 -27.50
C GLU A 269 -9.12 -7.26 -27.58
N ASN A 270 -10.33 -7.59 -27.14
CA ASN A 270 -10.85 -8.96 -27.13
C ASN A 270 -11.73 -9.27 -28.37
N ALA A 271 -11.95 -8.30 -29.25
CA ALA A 271 -12.70 -8.42 -30.49
C ALA A 271 -11.80 -8.68 -31.69
#